data_5142dd769ebcd8ba2924563b8ea215fe
#
_entry.id   5142dd769ebcd8ba2924563b8ea215fe
#
_cell.length_a   1.000
_cell.length_b   1.000
_cell.length_c   1.000
_cell.angle_alpha   90.00
_cell.angle_beta   90.00
_cell.angle_gamma   90.00
#
_symmetry.space_group_name_H-M   'P 1'
#
loop_
_entity.id
_entity.type
_entity.pdbx_description
1 polymer ?
#
loop_
_entity_poly.entity_id
_entity_poly.type
_entity_poly.pdbx_seq_one_letter_code
_entity_poly.pdbx_strand_id
1 'polypeptide(L)'
;MIEQHIKKVLILGSGALKIGEAGEFDYSGSQALKALREESIETVLINPNIATVQTSEGVADQIYFLPVQPYFVERVIEKERPDGILLSFGGQTALNCGVELEKSGVLKKFGVSVLGTPVEAIMNTEDRELFVEQLDQIDVKTIKSEACEDMEQARKAAEQLGYPVIIRAASALGG
;
A
#
# COMPACT_ATOMS: atom_id res chain seq x y z
N MET A 1 20.31 4.21 -6.01
CA MET A 1 21.26 3.17 -5.56
C MET A 1 20.57 2.40 -4.46
N ILE A 2 20.40 1.10 -4.61
CA ILE A 2 19.91 0.22 -3.53
C ILE A 2 20.98 0.26 -2.44
N GLU A 3 20.56 0.46 -1.19
CA GLU A 3 21.50 0.41 -0.07
C GLU A 3 22.20 -0.94 -0.05
N GLN A 4 23.50 -0.96 0.03
CA GLN A 4 24.34 -2.17 -0.14
C GLN A 4 24.05 -3.33 0.81
N HIS A 5 23.18 -3.11 1.81
CA HIS A 5 22.83 -4.14 2.80
C HIS A 5 21.54 -4.92 2.47
N ILE A 6 20.76 -4.48 1.46
CA ILE A 6 19.51 -5.16 1.08
C ILE A 6 19.84 -6.40 0.23
N LYS A 7 19.54 -7.59 0.76
CA LYS A 7 19.78 -8.88 0.10
C LYS A 7 18.49 -9.66 -0.17
N LYS A 8 17.46 -9.45 0.64
CA LYS A 8 16.17 -10.14 0.55
C LYS A 8 15.04 -9.13 0.68
N VAL A 9 14.08 -9.17 -0.23
CA VAL A 9 12.93 -8.25 -0.26
C VAL A 9 11.63 -9.04 -0.30
N LEU A 10 10.71 -8.67 0.60
CA LEU A 10 9.32 -9.13 0.60
C LEU A 10 8.46 -8.20 -0.25
N ILE A 11 7.65 -8.78 -1.14
CA ILE A 11 6.67 -8.06 -1.95
C ILE A 11 5.28 -8.49 -1.53
N LEU A 12 4.42 -7.53 -1.22
CA LEU A 12 3.00 -7.74 -1.05
C LEU A 12 2.33 -7.62 -2.42
N GLY A 13 1.87 -8.76 -2.94
CA GLY A 13 1.29 -8.85 -4.27
C GLY A 13 -0.17 -8.43 -4.32
N SER A 14 -0.75 -8.55 -5.51
CA SER A 14 -2.06 -7.97 -5.85
C SER A 14 -3.26 -8.57 -5.10
N GLY A 15 -3.12 -9.75 -4.51
CA GLY A 15 -4.21 -10.35 -3.76
C GLY A 15 -5.45 -10.64 -4.61
N ALA A 16 -6.62 -10.61 -3.97
CA ALA A 16 -7.93 -10.75 -4.63
C ALA A 16 -8.42 -9.35 -5.04
N LEU A 17 -8.00 -8.87 -6.20
CA LEU A 17 -8.44 -7.60 -6.78
C LEU A 17 -9.66 -7.78 -7.69
N LYS A 18 -10.37 -6.67 -7.96
CA LYS A 18 -11.43 -6.66 -8.95
C LYS A 18 -10.88 -6.88 -10.34
N ILE A 19 -11.70 -7.51 -11.21
CA ILE A 19 -11.39 -7.65 -12.63
C ILE A 19 -11.15 -6.24 -13.22
N GLY A 20 -10.00 -6.04 -13.87
CA GLY A 20 -9.57 -4.76 -14.43
C GLY A 20 -8.47 -4.06 -13.63
N GLU A 21 -8.46 -4.16 -12.30
CA GLU A 21 -7.35 -3.68 -11.46
C GLU A 21 -6.18 -4.69 -11.44
N ALA A 22 -6.49 -5.97 -11.56
CA ALA A 22 -5.52 -7.05 -11.49
C ALA A 22 -4.41 -6.93 -12.53
N GLY A 23 -4.72 -6.52 -13.76
CA GLY A 23 -3.75 -6.44 -14.85
C GLY A 23 -2.62 -5.42 -14.61
N GLU A 24 -2.93 -4.28 -14.00
CA GLU A 24 -1.94 -3.26 -13.66
C GLU A 24 -0.95 -3.77 -12.60
N PHE A 25 -1.48 -4.32 -11.51
CA PHE A 25 -0.64 -4.82 -10.41
C PHE A 25 0.09 -6.11 -10.78
N ASP A 26 -0.50 -6.99 -11.60
CA ASP A 26 0.17 -8.19 -12.12
C ASP A 26 1.41 -7.81 -12.92
N TYR A 27 1.31 -6.80 -13.79
CA TYR A 27 2.45 -6.32 -14.56
C TYR A 27 3.49 -5.64 -13.67
N SER A 28 3.09 -4.64 -12.88
CA SER A 28 4.03 -3.87 -12.06
C SER A 28 4.74 -4.73 -11.02
N GLY A 29 4.04 -5.64 -10.35
CA GLY A 29 4.62 -6.57 -9.39
C GLY A 29 5.59 -7.57 -10.04
N SER A 30 5.26 -8.09 -11.22
CA SER A 30 6.15 -8.97 -11.96
C SER A 30 7.41 -8.24 -12.43
N GLN A 31 7.31 -6.97 -12.83
CA GLN A 31 8.46 -6.16 -13.19
C GLN A 31 9.34 -5.84 -11.97
N ALA A 32 8.74 -5.58 -10.80
CA ALA A 32 9.49 -5.38 -9.57
C ALA A 32 10.28 -6.64 -9.17
N LEU A 33 9.65 -7.82 -9.21
CA LEU A 33 10.32 -9.10 -8.97
C LEU A 33 11.49 -9.32 -9.92
N LYS A 34 11.27 -9.06 -11.22
CA LYS A 34 12.32 -9.15 -12.24
C LYS A 34 13.47 -8.20 -11.94
N ALA A 35 13.20 -6.93 -11.66
CA ALA A 35 14.22 -5.92 -11.38
C ALA A 35 15.07 -6.28 -10.16
N LEU A 36 14.46 -6.76 -9.08
CA LEU A 36 15.17 -7.22 -7.88
C LEU A 36 16.10 -8.40 -8.18
N ARG A 37 15.64 -9.36 -8.98
CA ARG A 37 16.48 -10.50 -9.40
C ARG A 37 17.65 -10.08 -10.29
N GLU A 38 17.45 -9.12 -11.18
CA GLU A 38 18.55 -8.54 -11.99
C GLU A 38 19.64 -7.88 -11.14
N GLU A 39 19.24 -7.34 -9.95
CA GLU A 39 20.17 -6.81 -8.94
C GLU A 39 20.68 -7.89 -7.95
N SER A 40 20.40 -9.18 -8.22
CA SER A 40 20.80 -10.31 -7.36
C SER A 40 20.20 -10.23 -5.94
N ILE A 41 19.01 -9.69 -5.80
CA ILE A 41 18.26 -9.62 -4.56
C ILE A 41 17.28 -10.80 -4.51
N GLU A 42 17.30 -11.55 -3.42
CA GLU A 42 16.36 -12.64 -3.16
C GLU A 42 14.95 -12.09 -2.97
N THR A 43 13.97 -12.72 -3.61
CA THR A 43 12.59 -12.24 -3.66
C THR A 43 11.62 -13.17 -2.94
N VAL A 44 10.83 -12.61 -2.04
CA VAL A 44 9.72 -13.29 -1.37
C VAL A 44 8.42 -12.61 -1.76
N LEU A 45 7.43 -13.37 -2.24
CA LEU A 45 6.12 -12.85 -2.63
C LEU A 45 5.03 -13.45 -1.75
N ILE A 46 4.13 -12.60 -1.24
CA ILE A 46 2.85 -13.01 -0.67
C ILE A 46 1.75 -12.61 -1.65
N ASN A 47 1.03 -13.59 -2.19
CA ASN A 47 -0.12 -13.35 -3.06
C ASN A 47 -1.09 -14.54 -2.99
N PRO A 48 -2.34 -14.36 -2.55
CA PRO A 48 -3.33 -15.44 -2.49
C PRO A 48 -3.83 -15.90 -3.88
N ASN A 49 -3.59 -15.13 -4.92
CA ASN A 49 -4.05 -15.44 -6.27
C ASN A 49 -3.11 -16.43 -6.97
N ILE A 50 -3.60 -17.63 -7.26
CA ILE A 50 -2.85 -18.67 -7.96
C ILE A 50 -2.86 -18.50 -9.49
N ALA A 51 -3.67 -17.58 -10.01
CA ALA A 51 -3.88 -17.39 -11.44
C ALA A 51 -3.27 -16.06 -11.96
N THR A 52 -2.22 -15.59 -11.34
CA THR A 52 -1.50 -14.38 -11.75
C THR A 52 -0.09 -14.70 -12.26
N VAL A 53 0.42 -13.86 -13.14
CA VAL A 53 1.82 -13.94 -13.60
C VAL A 53 2.80 -13.83 -12.42
N GLN A 54 2.48 -13.03 -11.39
CA GLN A 54 3.33 -12.87 -10.19
C GLN A 54 3.63 -14.21 -9.50
N THR A 55 2.67 -15.13 -9.48
CA THR A 55 2.79 -16.42 -8.80
C THR A 55 3.21 -17.56 -9.73
N SER A 56 3.58 -17.25 -10.97
CA SER A 56 4.13 -18.23 -11.90
C SER A 56 5.50 -18.73 -11.44
N GLU A 57 5.79 -19.99 -11.75
CA GLU A 57 7.07 -20.62 -11.42
C GLU A 57 8.25 -19.81 -11.96
N GLY A 58 9.24 -19.57 -11.10
CA GLY A 58 10.46 -18.84 -11.46
C GLY A 58 10.32 -17.32 -11.52
N VAL A 59 9.17 -16.72 -11.18
CA VAL A 59 9.00 -15.27 -11.11
C VAL A 59 9.55 -14.71 -9.79
N ALA A 60 9.23 -15.32 -8.66
CA ALA A 60 9.86 -15.04 -7.37
C ALA A 60 10.63 -16.27 -6.85
N ASP A 61 11.63 -16.07 -5.98
CA ASP A 61 12.40 -17.16 -5.40
C ASP A 61 11.58 -17.95 -4.40
N GLN A 62 10.73 -17.27 -3.61
CA GLN A 62 9.80 -17.88 -2.67
C GLN A 62 8.41 -17.28 -2.81
N ILE A 63 7.37 -18.12 -2.93
CA ILE A 63 5.98 -17.68 -3.04
C ILE A 63 5.16 -18.24 -1.88
N TYR A 64 4.37 -17.36 -1.25
CA TYR A 64 3.41 -17.68 -0.21
C TYR A 64 1.99 -17.38 -0.68
N PHE A 65 1.19 -18.42 -0.87
CA PHE A 65 -0.24 -18.30 -1.22
C PHE A 65 -1.06 -18.02 0.04
N LEU A 66 -0.84 -16.85 0.63
CA LEU A 66 -1.48 -16.42 1.87
C LEU A 66 -2.21 -15.10 1.67
N PRO A 67 -3.26 -14.81 2.47
CA PRO A 67 -3.89 -13.50 2.46
C PRO A 67 -2.89 -12.39 2.80
N VAL A 68 -3.01 -11.24 2.12
CA VAL A 68 -2.23 -10.03 2.41
C VAL A 68 -2.87 -9.34 3.62
N GLN A 69 -2.61 -9.89 4.80
CA GLN A 69 -3.10 -9.41 6.09
C GLN A 69 -1.96 -9.41 7.12
N PRO A 70 -1.92 -8.48 8.07
CA PRO A 70 -0.81 -8.30 9.00
C PRO A 70 -0.38 -9.58 9.70
N TYR A 71 -1.34 -10.38 10.17
CA TYR A 71 -1.05 -11.65 10.85
C TYR A 71 -0.21 -12.61 9.99
N PHE A 72 -0.59 -12.82 8.73
CA PHE A 72 0.13 -13.73 7.85
C PHE A 72 1.46 -13.14 7.40
N VAL A 73 1.48 -11.84 7.11
CA VAL A 73 2.70 -11.14 6.69
C VAL A 73 3.74 -11.14 7.80
N GLU A 74 3.36 -10.91 9.07
CA GLU A 74 4.27 -11.03 10.22
C GLU A 74 4.90 -12.41 10.29
N ARG A 75 4.12 -13.49 10.08
CA ARG A 75 4.64 -14.86 10.09
C ARG A 75 5.65 -15.13 8.97
N VAL A 76 5.42 -14.57 7.80
CA VAL A 76 6.37 -14.67 6.69
C VAL A 76 7.63 -13.85 6.99
N ILE A 77 7.51 -12.64 7.52
CA ILE A 77 8.65 -11.82 7.95
C ILE A 77 9.47 -12.56 9.02
N GLU A 78 8.82 -13.17 10.01
CA GLU A 78 9.49 -13.94 11.06
C GLU A 78 10.30 -15.11 10.50
N LYS A 79 9.77 -15.80 9.48
CA LYS A 79 10.39 -16.96 8.84
C LYS A 79 11.49 -16.56 7.87
N GLU A 80 11.20 -15.63 6.97
CA GLU A 80 12.07 -15.29 5.85
C GLU A 80 13.13 -14.23 6.18
N ARG A 81 12.88 -13.41 7.21
CA ARG A 81 13.79 -12.34 7.64
C ARG A 81 14.24 -11.42 6.50
N PRO A 82 13.30 -10.84 5.73
CA PRO A 82 13.66 -9.92 4.67
C PRO A 82 14.29 -8.64 5.24
N ASP A 83 15.21 -8.04 4.49
CA ASP A 83 15.79 -6.74 4.82
C ASP A 83 14.84 -5.58 4.49
N GLY A 84 14.01 -5.78 3.47
CA GLY A 84 13.07 -4.77 3.00
C GLY A 84 11.71 -5.34 2.60
N ILE A 85 10.72 -4.44 2.54
CA ILE A 85 9.36 -4.75 2.08
C ILE A 85 8.89 -3.71 1.07
N LEU A 86 8.24 -4.16 -0.01
CA LEU A 86 7.59 -3.33 -1.02
C LEU A 86 6.07 -3.43 -0.89
N LEU A 87 5.40 -2.29 -0.73
CA LEU A 87 3.97 -2.18 -0.45
C LEU A 87 3.12 -1.79 -1.67
N SER A 88 3.74 -1.23 -2.72
CA SER A 88 3.01 -0.56 -3.82
C SER A 88 2.61 -1.48 -4.97
N PHE A 89 2.72 -2.81 -4.81
CA PHE A 89 2.46 -3.78 -5.89
C PHE A 89 1.23 -4.68 -5.64
N GLY A 90 0.42 -4.33 -4.65
CA GLY A 90 -0.77 -5.10 -4.26
C GLY A 90 -2.01 -4.24 -4.03
N GLY A 91 -2.03 -3.00 -4.54
CA GLY A 91 -3.14 -2.07 -4.38
C GLY A 91 -3.42 -1.70 -2.93
N GLN A 92 -4.63 -1.22 -2.66
CA GLN A 92 -5.04 -0.71 -1.34
C GLN A 92 -4.88 -1.74 -0.23
N THR A 93 -5.09 -3.02 -0.52
CA THR A 93 -4.93 -4.10 0.47
C THR A 93 -3.50 -4.18 0.98
N ALA A 94 -2.52 -4.09 0.08
CA ALA A 94 -1.10 -4.13 0.46
C ALA A 94 -0.66 -2.85 1.19
N LEU A 95 -1.13 -1.68 0.74
CA LEU A 95 -0.85 -0.40 1.40
C LEU A 95 -1.41 -0.39 2.84
N ASN A 96 -2.66 -0.77 3.03
CA ASN A 96 -3.28 -0.84 4.36
C ASN A 96 -2.56 -1.84 5.27
N CYS A 97 -2.21 -3.01 4.73
CA CYS A 97 -1.42 -4.00 5.48
C CYS A 97 -0.07 -3.43 5.93
N GLY A 98 0.63 -2.71 5.05
CA GLY A 98 1.90 -2.06 5.37
C GLY A 98 1.77 -1.00 6.48
N VAL A 99 0.72 -0.18 6.42
CA VAL A 99 0.42 0.82 7.47
C VAL A 99 0.17 0.14 8.81
N GLU A 100 -0.60 -0.95 8.85
CA GLU A 100 -0.85 -1.71 10.09
C GLU A 100 0.42 -2.38 10.65
N LEU A 101 1.28 -2.94 9.79
CA LEU A 101 2.57 -3.52 10.19
C LEU A 101 3.51 -2.47 10.80
N GLU A 102 3.53 -1.26 10.26
CA GLU A 102 4.31 -0.16 10.81
C GLU A 102 3.74 0.28 12.16
N LYS A 103 2.42 0.53 12.25
CA LYS A 103 1.74 0.97 13.49
C LYS A 103 1.86 -0.05 14.62
N SER A 104 1.83 -1.34 14.31
CA SER A 104 2.02 -2.43 15.29
C SER A 104 3.48 -2.62 15.71
N GLY A 105 4.43 -1.97 15.04
CA GLY A 105 5.86 -2.08 15.31
C GLY A 105 6.51 -3.36 14.80
N VAL A 106 5.82 -4.16 14.00
CA VAL A 106 6.34 -5.42 13.43
C VAL A 106 7.56 -5.16 12.56
N LEU A 107 7.51 -4.15 11.68
CA LEU A 107 8.64 -3.84 10.79
C LEU A 107 9.88 -3.49 11.60
N LYS A 108 9.73 -2.65 12.62
CA LYS A 108 10.83 -2.29 13.54
C LYS A 108 11.34 -3.49 14.34
N LYS A 109 10.45 -4.34 14.85
CA LYS A 109 10.78 -5.55 15.62
C LYS A 109 11.71 -6.49 14.86
N PHE A 110 11.50 -6.63 13.55
CA PHE A 110 12.28 -7.53 12.70
C PHE A 110 13.35 -6.83 11.88
N GLY A 111 13.48 -5.51 11.97
CA GLY A 111 14.47 -4.72 11.23
C GLY A 111 14.19 -4.62 9.73
N VAL A 112 12.92 -4.65 9.33
CA VAL A 112 12.49 -4.59 7.93
C VAL A 112 12.30 -3.15 7.51
N SER A 113 12.99 -2.71 6.46
CA SER A 113 12.87 -1.37 5.90
C SER A 113 11.76 -1.31 4.84
N VAL A 114 10.91 -0.29 4.89
CA VAL A 114 9.96 -0.03 3.80
C VAL A 114 10.72 0.60 2.63
N LEU A 115 10.68 -0.06 1.48
CA LEU A 115 11.35 0.37 0.26
C LEU A 115 10.36 1.08 -0.67
N GLY A 116 10.83 2.12 -1.34
CA GLY A 116 10.00 2.94 -2.22
C GLY A 116 9.23 3.99 -1.44
N THR A 117 7.89 3.97 -1.50
CA THR A 117 7.04 4.97 -0.85
C THR A 117 7.00 4.77 0.67
N PRO A 118 7.43 5.75 1.49
CA PRO A 118 7.37 5.65 2.95
C PRO A 118 5.93 5.54 3.44
N VAL A 119 5.72 4.83 4.58
CA VAL A 119 4.38 4.66 5.18
C VAL A 119 3.72 6.00 5.51
N GLU A 120 4.49 6.98 5.98
CA GLU A 120 3.98 8.33 6.22
C GLU A 120 3.40 8.98 4.96
N ALA A 121 4.09 8.85 3.81
CA ALA A 121 3.59 9.36 2.54
C ALA A 121 2.31 8.62 2.10
N ILE A 122 2.23 7.30 2.33
CA ILE A 122 1.01 6.53 2.07
C ILE A 122 -0.15 7.07 2.93
N MET A 123 0.05 7.25 4.23
CA MET A 123 -0.97 7.80 5.12
C MET A 123 -1.43 9.19 4.69
N ASN A 124 -0.50 10.08 4.39
CA ASN A 124 -0.79 11.46 4.00
C ASN A 124 -1.49 11.57 2.64
N THR A 125 -1.35 10.60 1.76
CA THR A 125 -2.00 10.61 0.44
C THR A 125 -3.32 9.85 0.40
N GLU A 126 -3.49 8.84 1.24
CA GLU A 126 -4.70 8.04 1.29
C GLU A 126 -5.79 8.68 2.16
N ASP A 127 -5.41 9.41 3.21
CA ASP A 127 -6.32 10.19 4.03
C ASP A 127 -6.50 11.59 3.43
N ARG A 128 -7.76 11.94 3.12
CA ARG A 128 -8.07 13.20 2.42
C ARG A 128 -7.88 14.44 3.27
N GLU A 129 -8.09 14.34 4.55
CA GLU A 129 -7.90 15.43 5.48
C GLU A 129 -6.40 15.71 5.62
N LEU A 130 -5.60 14.66 5.89
CA LEU A 130 -4.14 14.78 5.92
C LEU A 130 -3.58 15.26 4.58
N PHE A 131 -4.14 14.82 3.45
CA PHE A 131 -3.69 15.29 2.13
C PHE A 131 -3.92 16.78 1.92
N VAL A 132 -5.10 17.28 2.31
CA VAL A 132 -5.41 18.73 2.26
C VAL A 132 -4.47 19.51 3.17
N GLU A 133 -4.24 19.05 4.41
CA GLU A 133 -3.30 19.68 5.34
C GLU A 133 -1.87 19.78 4.77
N GLN A 134 -1.39 18.71 4.11
CA GLN A 134 -0.08 18.73 3.46
C GLN A 134 -0.02 19.75 2.29
N LEU A 135 -1.09 19.86 1.50
CA LEU A 135 -1.16 20.83 0.41
C LEU A 135 -1.25 22.28 0.92
N ASP A 136 -1.97 22.50 2.00
CA ASP A 136 -2.07 23.82 2.63
C ASP A 136 -0.71 24.31 3.18
N GLN A 137 0.15 23.40 3.68
CA GLN A 137 1.50 23.74 4.15
C GLN A 137 2.41 24.28 3.04
N ILE A 138 2.13 23.96 1.79
CA ILE A 138 2.89 24.41 0.62
C ILE A 138 2.13 25.42 -0.25
N ASP A 139 1.09 26.06 0.32
CA ASP A 139 0.24 27.07 -0.35
C ASP A 139 -0.43 26.57 -1.65
N VAL A 140 -0.69 25.26 -1.77
CA VAL A 140 -1.44 24.71 -2.90
C VAL A 140 -2.94 24.76 -2.59
N LYS A 141 -3.68 25.50 -3.40
CA LYS A 141 -5.13 25.66 -3.24
C LYS A 141 -5.87 24.35 -3.51
N THR A 142 -6.65 23.92 -2.52
CA THR A 142 -7.58 22.80 -2.62
C THR A 142 -9.02 23.27 -2.74
N ILE A 143 -9.92 22.36 -3.13
CA ILE A 143 -11.36 22.60 -3.06
C ILE A 143 -11.75 22.67 -1.59
N LYS A 144 -12.49 23.69 -1.19
CA LYS A 144 -13.02 23.79 0.18
C LYS A 144 -13.82 22.54 0.50
N SER A 145 -13.43 21.84 1.54
CA SER A 145 -14.04 20.62 1.98
C SER A 145 -14.13 20.60 3.51
N GLU A 146 -15.09 19.85 4.04
CA GLU A 146 -15.32 19.66 5.46
C GLU A 146 -15.54 18.18 5.71
N ALA A 147 -14.74 17.60 6.64
CA ALA A 147 -14.93 16.24 7.08
C ALA A 147 -16.16 16.17 8.04
N CYS A 148 -17.03 15.20 7.83
CA CYS A 148 -18.25 15.06 8.61
C CYS A 148 -18.46 13.59 8.99
N GLU A 149 -18.76 13.34 10.25
CA GLU A 149 -19.02 11.98 10.78
C GLU A 149 -20.51 11.64 10.84
N ASP A 150 -21.38 12.67 10.83
CA ASP A 150 -22.83 12.48 10.90
C ASP A 150 -23.60 13.46 9.99
N MET A 151 -24.91 13.23 9.87
CA MET A 151 -25.81 14.02 9.03
C MET A 151 -26.01 15.46 9.49
N GLU A 152 -25.88 15.74 10.77
CA GLU A 152 -26.02 17.09 11.30
C GLU A 152 -24.83 17.95 10.94
N GLN A 153 -23.62 17.39 11.11
CA GLN A 153 -22.37 18.03 10.67
C GLN A 153 -22.38 18.25 9.16
N ALA A 154 -22.79 17.24 8.36
CA ALA A 154 -22.86 17.36 6.92
C ALA A 154 -23.81 18.49 6.45
N ARG A 155 -24.97 18.68 7.12
CA ARG A 155 -25.88 19.80 6.82
C ARG A 155 -25.26 21.15 7.12
N LYS A 156 -24.62 21.30 8.30
CA LYS A 156 -23.95 22.54 8.69
C LYS A 156 -22.80 22.87 7.73
N ALA A 157 -21.99 21.85 7.38
CA ALA A 157 -20.90 22.02 6.41
C ALA A 157 -21.42 22.45 5.03
N ALA A 158 -22.50 21.83 4.53
CA ALA A 158 -23.09 22.20 3.25
C ALA A 158 -23.63 23.65 3.24
N GLU A 159 -24.23 24.13 4.35
CA GLU A 159 -24.67 25.51 4.49
C GLU A 159 -23.49 26.50 4.50
N GLN A 160 -22.38 26.12 5.15
CA GLN A 160 -21.17 26.96 5.19
C GLN A 160 -20.40 27.00 3.85
N LEU A 161 -20.31 25.86 3.17
CA LEU A 161 -19.64 25.75 1.88
C LEU A 161 -20.43 26.40 0.74
N GLY A 162 -21.77 26.38 0.84
CA GLY A 162 -22.70 26.84 -0.21
C GLY A 162 -22.97 25.75 -1.25
N TYR A 163 -24.22 25.76 -1.78
CA TYR A 163 -24.64 24.79 -2.81
C TYR A 163 -24.23 25.22 -4.22
N PRO A 164 -23.95 24.26 -5.15
CA PRO A 164 -24.03 22.80 -4.96
C PRO A 164 -22.81 22.22 -4.25
N VAL A 165 -23.01 21.12 -3.48
CA VAL A 165 -21.95 20.37 -2.80
C VAL A 165 -21.87 18.95 -3.31
N ILE A 166 -20.67 18.36 -3.25
CA ILE A 166 -20.41 16.93 -3.51
C ILE A 166 -20.19 16.25 -2.17
N ILE A 167 -20.90 15.16 -1.93
CA ILE A 167 -20.69 14.30 -0.77
C ILE A 167 -19.93 13.06 -1.24
N ARG A 168 -18.85 12.73 -0.52
CA ARG A 168 -17.99 11.62 -0.86
C ARG A 168 -17.51 10.89 0.40
N ALA A 169 -17.44 9.55 0.35
CA ALA A 169 -16.86 8.78 1.44
C ALA A 169 -15.35 9.07 1.60
N ALA A 170 -14.86 9.13 2.84
CA ALA A 170 -13.46 9.45 3.14
C ALA A 170 -12.48 8.46 2.49
N SER A 171 -12.81 7.18 2.49
CA SER A 171 -11.95 6.08 2.03
C SER A 171 -12.58 5.31 0.86
N ALA A 172 -13.00 6.00 -0.20
CA ALA A 172 -13.54 5.36 -1.39
C ALA A 172 -12.52 5.33 -2.52
N LEU A 173 -12.24 4.14 -3.04
CA LEU A 173 -11.41 3.93 -4.22
C LEU A 173 -12.13 4.47 -5.47
N GLY A 174 -11.47 5.33 -6.23
CA GLY A 174 -11.98 5.84 -7.49
C GLY A 174 -13.12 6.83 -7.39
N GLY A 175 -13.46 7.31 -6.21
CA GLY A 175 -14.44 8.34 -5.97
C GLY A 175 -15.86 7.89 -5.86
#